data_3e73172c06a142610376937d483d5cc2
#
_entry.id   3e73172c06a142610376937d483d5cc2
#
_cell.length_a   1.000
_cell.length_b   1.000
_cell.length_c   1.000
_cell.angle_alpha   90.00
_cell.angle_beta   90.00
_cell.angle_gamma   90.00
#
_symmetry.space_group_name_H-M   'P 1'
#
loop_
_entity.id
_entity.type
_entity.pdbx_description
1 polymer ?
#
loop_
_entity_poly.entity_id
_entity_poly.type
_entity_poly.pdbx_seq_one_letter_code
_entity_poly.pdbx_strand_id
1 'polypeptide(L)'
;MIAVATIISQLLMFSAAIYHLSRKGNAFSFSLRSISLKRRVVRPMVLLSVPVIIEKMAFSFGKVVVNSMCTIYSPLTVGALGISNNLGGITTNPQNGFQEGGSAIISQSLGAGLPKRALEAFRCILIINMAIGAVLMSLTLIFLGSISRLFSGGDPQFQQMICSIYQMEALGSIPLGINAAVMALLYGFGKTRISLIINFSRVFIFRVPVLWGLQQFTDLGDISAGIVMAVSNIATGVLAVIVGWITIRQIKKQYGI
;
A
#
# COMPACT_ATOMS: atom_id res chain seq x y z
N MET A 1 -11.30 20.43 14.55
CA MET A 1 -9.85 20.67 14.44
C MET A 1 -9.15 19.75 13.43
N ILE A 2 -9.33 18.43 13.47
CA ILE A 2 -8.67 17.48 12.56
C ILE A 2 -8.96 17.77 11.06
N ALA A 3 -10.23 18.02 10.70
CA ALA A 3 -10.61 18.34 9.33
C ALA A 3 -9.93 19.62 8.79
N VAL A 4 -9.78 20.64 9.64
CA VAL A 4 -9.11 21.89 9.26
C VAL A 4 -7.61 21.66 9.01
N ALA A 5 -6.95 20.87 9.87
CA ALA A 5 -5.54 20.51 9.69
C ALA A 5 -5.32 19.73 8.37
N THR A 6 -6.22 18.81 8.05
CA THR A 6 -6.18 18.05 6.78
C THR A 6 -6.34 18.99 5.57
N ILE A 7 -7.29 19.92 5.60
CA ILE A 7 -7.50 20.89 4.51
C ILE A 7 -6.26 21.76 4.33
N ILE A 8 -5.69 22.30 5.42
CA ILE A 8 -4.47 23.12 5.37
C ILE A 8 -3.30 22.32 4.75
N SER A 9 -3.11 21.06 5.18
CA SER A 9 -2.06 20.19 4.65
C SER A 9 -2.23 19.95 3.14
N GLN A 10 -3.45 19.68 2.68
CA GLN A 10 -3.76 19.49 1.26
C GLN A 10 -3.54 20.78 0.45
N LEU A 11 -3.93 21.92 0.98
CA LEU A 11 -3.71 23.22 0.32
C LEU A 11 -2.21 23.54 0.21
N LEU A 12 -1.41 23.26 1.24
CA LEU A 12 0.04 23.44 1.19
C LEU A 12 0.69 22.54 0.13
N MET A 13 0.30 21.26 0.08
CA MET A 13 0.79 20.32 -0.95
C MET A 13 0.42 20.79 -2.35
N PHE A 14 -0.84 21.22 -2.55
CA PHE A 14 -1.32 21.73 -3.82
C PHE A 14 -0.57 22.99 -4.26
N SER A 15 -0.38 23.94 -3.35
CA SER A 15 0.36 25.19 -3.61
C SER A 15 1.83 24.91 -3.96
N ALA A 16 2.48 24.00 -3.25
CA ALA A 16 3.87 23.59 -3.52
C ALA A 16 3.97 22.90 -4.90
N ALA A 17 3.01 22.05 -5.26
CA ALA A 17 2.97 21.39 -6.55
C ALA A 17 2.79 22.41 -7.70
N ILE A 18 1.86 23.37 -7.57
CA ILE A 18 1.68 24.44 -8.56
C ILE A 18 2.93 25.29 -8.68
N TYR A 19 3.53 25.71 -7.55
CA TYR A 19 4.76 26.49 -7.56
C TYR A 19 5.88 25.76 -8.31
N HIS A 20 6.05 24.46 -8.04
CA HIS A 20 7.09 23.66 -8.70
C HIS A 20 6.83 23.48 -10.20
N LEU A 21 5.57 23.22 -10.59
CA LEU A 21 5.19 23.07 -12.01
C LEU A 21 5.24 24.38 -12.79
N SER A 22 5.00 25.51 -12.14
CA SER A 22 5.01 26.85 -12.79
C SER A 22 6.43 27.41 -12.95
N ARG A 23 7.44 26.80 -12.34
CA ARG A 23 8.83 27.29 -12.39
C ARG A 23 9.41 27.14 -13.79
N LYS A 24 9.87 28.27 -14.37
CA LYS A 24 10.55 28.30 -15.69
C LYS A 24 11.81 27.41 -15.61
N GLY A 25 11.88 26.41 -16.48
CA GLY A 25 12.98 25.44 -16.53
C GLY A 25 12.55 24.00 -16.28
N ASN A 26 11.32 23.73 -15.87
CA ASN A 26 10.78 22.37 -15.83
C ASN A 26 10.50 21.87 -17.26
N ALA A 27 10.84 20.61 -17.53
CA ALA A 27 10.53 19.93 -18.78
C ALA A 27 9.02 19.88 -19.11
N PHE A 28 8.18 20.11 -18.08
CA PHE A 28 6.73 20.18 -18.18
C PHE A 28 6.26 21.62 -18.00
N SER A 29 5.99 22.33 -19.09
CA SER A 29 5.29 23.60 -19.04
C SER A 29 3.79 23.33 -18.80
N PHE A 30 3.34 23.47 -17.54
CA PHE A 30 1.92 23.37 -17.23
C PHE A 30 1.18 24.59 -17.77
N SER A 31 0.27 24.38 -18.72
CA SER A 31 -0.64 25.41 -19.22
C SER A 31 -2.05 24.82 -19.31
N LEU A 32 -3.02 25.49 -18.73
CA LEU A 32 -4.44 25.12 -18.87
C LEU A 32 -4.90 25.07 -20.32
N ARG A 33 -4.22 25.81 -21.20
CA ARG A 33 -4.52 25.83 -22.66
C ARG A 33 -4.02 24.57 -23.39
N SER A 34 -3.12 23.78 -22.79
CA SER A 34 -2.58 22.55 -23.38
C SER A 34 -3.37 21.29 -23.02
N ILE A 35 -4.52 21.42 -22.33
CA ILE A 35 -5.39 20.30 -22.03
C ILE A 35 -5.93 19.70 -23.34
N SER A 36 -5.58 18.44 -23.60
CA SER A 36 -6.02 17.73 -24.81
C SER A 36 -6.96 16.60 -24.43
N LEU A 37 -8.22 16.70 -24.85
CA LEU A 37 -9.24 15.66 -24.71
C LEU A 37 -9.27 14.70 -25.91
N LYS A 38 -8.20 14.67 -26.72
CA LYS A 38 -8.14 13.78 -27.89
C LYS A 38 -8.24 12.32 -27.44
N ARG A 39 -9.11 11.54 -28.10
CA ARG A 39 -9.35 10.11 -27.80
C ARG A 39 -8.07 9.28 -27.76
N ARG A 40 -7.06 9.65 -28.56
CA ARG A 40 -5.74 8.99 -28.59
C ARG A 40 -4.97 9.12 -27.28
N VAL A 41 -5.18 10.20 -26.50
CA VAL A 41 -4.55 10.45 -25.20
C VAL A 41 -5.42 9.92 -24.07
N VAL A 42 -6.73 10.23 -24.10
CA VAL A 42 -7.66 9.92 -23.01
C VAL A 42 -7.90 8.40 -22.90
N ARG A 43 -8.06 7.69 -24.02
CA ARG A 43 -8.36 6.25 -24.01
C ARG A 43 -7.32 5.40 -23.29
N PRO A 44 -6.01 5.52 -23.54
CA PRO A 44 -4.99 4.76 -22.78
C PRO A 44 -4.98 5.13 -21.29
N MET A 45 -5.16 6.42 -20.96
CA MET A 45 -5.24 6.87 -19.55
C MET A 45 -6.38 6.17 -18.83
N VAL A 46 -7.59 6.19 -19.39
CA VAL A 46 -8.77 5.55 -18.79
C VAL A 46 -8.56 4.05 -18.65
N LEU A 47 -8.05 3.37 -19.68
CA LEU A 47 -7.83 1.92 -19.65
C LEU A 47 -6.82 1.48 -18.58
N LEU A 48 -5.81 2.31 -18.28
CA LEU A 48 -4.84 2.05 -17.22
C LEU A 48 -5.37 2.46 -15.85
N SER A 49 -6.17 3.51 -15.77
CA SER A 49 -6.68 4.04 -14.49
C SER A 49 -7.83 3.21 -13.93
N VAL A 50 -8.73 2.68 -14.77
CA VAL A 50 -9.91 1.91 -14.32
C VAL A 50 -9.54 0.73 -13.42
N PRO A 51 -8.58 -0.15 -13.76
CA PRO A 51 -8.19 -1.23 -12.87
C PRO A 51 -7.65 -0.73 -11.52
N VAL A 52 -6.90 0.37 -11.51
CA VAL A 52 -6.35 0.96 -10.28
C VAL A 52 -7.46 1.57 -9.41
N ILE A 53 -8.46 2.21 -10.03
CA ILE A 53 -9.64 2.74 -9.31
C ILE A 53 -10.40 1.59 -8.66
N ILE A 54 -10.70 0.53 -9.42
CA ILE A 54 -11.39 -0.66 -8.90
C ILE A 54 -10.59 -1.30 -7.76
N GLU A 55 -9.26 -1.38 -7.89
CA GLU A 55 -8.37 -1.89 -6.86
C GLU A 55 -8.50 -1.09 -5.54
N LYS A 56 -8.43 0.24 -5.62
CA LYS A 56 -8.55 1.11 -4.44
C LYS A 56 -9.95 1.06 -3.82
N MET A 57 -11.01 1.02 -4.64
CA MET A 57 -12.39 0.86 -4.18
C MET A 57 -12.60 -0.51 -3.49
N ALA A 58 -12.16 -1.60 -4.12
CA ALA A 58 -12.26 -2.94 -3.57
C ALA A 58 -11.51 -3.06 -2.22
N PHE A 59 -10.31 -2.46 -2.13
CA PHE A 59 -9.55 -2.43 -0.89
C PHE A 59 -10.27 -1.65 0.22
N SER A 60 -10.84 -0.49 -0.11
CA SER A 60 -11.61 0.33 0.85
C SER A 60 -12.88 -0.40 1.31
N PHE A 61 -13.63 -1.00 0.39
CA PHE A 61 -14.80 -1.82 0.70
C PHE A 61 -14.43 -3.02 1.58
N GLY A 62 -13.34 -3.70 1.25
CA GLY A 62 -12.86 -4.82 2.03
C GLY A 62 -12.46 -4.44 3.47
N LYS A 63 -11.93 -3.24 3.69
CA LYS A 63 -11.71 -2.73 5.05
C LYS A 63 -13.01 -2.59 5.83
N VAL A 64 -14.07 -2.09 5.20
CA VAL A 64 -15.39 -1.97 5.82
C VAL A 64 -15.94 -3.36 6.21
N VAL A 65 -15.82 -4.34 5.31
CA VAL A 65 -16.24 -5.73 5.58
C VAL A 65 -15.49 -6.31 6.77
N VAL A 66 -14.15 -6.19 6.79
CA VAL A 66 -13.32 -6.70 7.89
C VAL A 66 -13.66 -6.02 9.22
N ASN A 67 -13.83 -4.69 9.21
CA ASN A 67 -14.21 -3.95 10.41
C ASN A 67 -15.59 -4.42 10.91
N SER A 68 -16.56 -4.60 10.01
CA SER A 68 -17.89 -5.13 10.35
C SER A 68 -17.83 -6.54 10.94
N MET A 69 -16.98 -7.41 10.40
CA MET A 69 -16.77 -8.76 10.98
C MET A 69 -16.13 -8.69 12.37
N CYS A 70 -15.20 -7.77 12.62
CA CYS A 70 -14.55 -7.61 13.91
C CYS A 70 -15.49 -7.07 15.01
N THR A 71 -16.66 -6.49 14.67
CA THR A 71 -17.65 -6.03 15.69
C THR A 71 -18.22 -7.17 16.51
N ILE A 72 -18.17 -8.41 16.01
CA ILE A 72 -18.64 -9.60 16.74
C ILE A 72 -17.83 -9.80 18.03
N TYR A 73 -16.53 -9.47 18.03
CA TYR A 73 -15.70 -9.59 19.23
C TYR A 73 -16.01 -8.46 20.24
N SER A 74 -15.81 -7.21 19.82
CA SER A 74 -16.09 -6.02 20.64
C SER A 74 -15.99 -4.76 19.78
N PRO A 75 -16.76 -3.69 20.10
CA PRO A 75 -16.51 -2.37 19.51
C PRO A 75 -15.08 -1.85 19.77
N LEU A 76 -14.47 -2.23 20.90
CA LEU A 76 -13.08 -1.90 21.22
C LEU A 76 -12.08 -2.56 20.27
N THR A 77 -12.37 -3.79 19.80
CA THR A 77 -11.54 -4.49 18.80
C THR A 77 -11.43 -3.71 17.50
N VAL A 78 -12.54 -3.14 17.03
CA VAL A 78 -12.55 -2.28 15.82
C VAL A 78 -11.72 -1.02 16.06
N GLY A 79 -11.82 -0.42 17.25
CA GLY A 79 -11.00 0.71 17.65
C GLY A 79 -9.49 0.37 17.66
N ALA A 80 -9.13 -0.75 18.31
CA ALA A 80 -7.76 -1.23 18.38
C ALA A 80 -7.19 -1.56 17.00
N LEU A 81 -7.98 -2.19 16.13
CA LEU A 81 -7.63 -2.47 14.74
C LEU A 81 -7.41 -1.18 13.93
N GLY A 82 -8.26 -0.15 14.16
CA GLY A 82 -8.11 1.16 13.55
C GLY A 82 -6.78 1.84 13.94
N ILE A 83 -6.43 1.79 15.23
CA ILE A 83 -5.15 2.31 15.74
C ILE A 83 -3.99 1.50 15.18
N SER A 84 -4.07 0.17 15.17
CA SER A 84 -3.06 -0.71 14.58
C SER A 84 -2.81 -0.37 13.10
N ASN A 85 -3.85 -0.20 12.30
CA ASN A 85 -3.72 0.23 10.89
C ASN A 85 -3.03 1.60 10.75
N ASN A 86 -3.27 2.55 11.68
CA ASN A 86 -2.59 3.84 11.66
C ASN A 86 -1.09 3.70 11.99
N LEU A 87 -0.75 2.84 12.94
CA LEU A 87 0.64 2.51 13.26
C LEU A 87 1.33 1.80 12.09
N GLY A 88 0.64 0.85 11.46
CA GLY A 88 1.11 0.21 10.21
C GLY A 88 1.32 1.22 9.08
N GLY A 89 0.56 2.31 9.07
CA GLY A 89 0.72 3.44 8.16
C GLY A 89 2.10 4.11 8.24
N ILE A 90 2.74 4.13 9.42
CA ILE A 90 4.09 4.68 9.60
C ILE A 90 5.08 3.95 8.68
N THR A 91 4.91 2.65 8.51
CA THR A 91 5.76 1.81 7.65
C THR A 91 5.28 1.83 6.20
N THR A 92 3.97 1.67 5.97
CA THR A 92 3.43 1.47 4.62
C THR A 92 3.31 2.75 3.80
N ASN A 93 3.13 3.93 4.41
CA ASN A 93 3.05 5.20 3.67
C ASN A 93 4.37 5.55 2.97
N PRO A 94 5.56 5.49 3.62
CA PRO A 94 6.83 5.67 2.91
C PRO A 94 7.04 4.62 1.81
N GLN A 95 6.69 3.34 2.06
CA GLN A 95 6.77 2.30 1.04
C GLN A 95 5.91 2.60 -0.19
N ASN A 96 4.70 3.13 0.01
CA ASN A 96 3.82 3.58 -1.07
C ASN A 96 4.41 4.78 -1.83
N GLY A 97 5.06 5.72 -1.14
CA GLY A 97 5.77 6.83 -1.77
C GLY A 97 6.86 6.34 -2.73
N PHE A 98 7.68 5.37 -2.29
CA PHE A 98 8.70 4.74 -3.15
C PHE A 98 8.08 3.89 -4.26
N GLN A 99 6.93 3.27 -4.05
CA GLN A 99 6.17 2.58 -5.11
C GLN A 99 5.76 3.56 -6.21
N GLU A 100 5.17 4.70 -5.85
CA GLU A 100 4.67 5.69 -6.82
C GLU A 100 5.81 6.36 -7.58
N GLY A 101 6.82 6.88 -6.87
CA GLY A 101 8.02 7.45 -7.49
C GLY A 101 8.77 6.43 -8.34
N GLY A 102 8.89 5.21 -7.86
CA GLY A 102 9.52 4.12 -8.57
C GLY A 102 8.81 3.72 -9.86
N SER A 103 7.48 3.68 -9.84
CA SER A 103 6.70 3.40 -11.05
C SER A 103 6.92 4.46 -12.14
N ALA A 104 7.08 5.73 -11.75
CA ALA A 104 7.41 6.82 -12.67
C ALA A 104 8.81 6.64 -13.28
N ILE A 105 9.82 6.30 -12.48
CA ILE A 105 11.19 6.05 -12.95
C ILE A 105 11.22 4.85 -13.93
N ILE A 106 10.51 3.78 -13.60
CA ILE A 106 10.42 2.59 -14.45
C ILE A 106 9.76 2.94 -15.79
N SER A 107 8.62 3.64 -15.78
CA SER A 107 7.89 4.01 -17.01
C SER A 107 8.70 4.98 -17.88
N GLN A 108 9.41 5.95 -17.28
CA GLN A 108 10.30 6.86 -18.01
C GLN A 108 11.48 6.10 -18.65
N SER A 109 12.07 5.15 -17.92
CA SER A 109 13.17 4.32 -18.45
C SER A 109 12.72 3.47 -19.64
N LEU A 110 11.48 2.95 -19.59
CA LEU A 110 10.88 2.21 -20.70
C LEU A 110 10.59 3.12 -21.89
N GLY A 111 10.04 4.32 -21.64
CA GLY A 111 9.79 5.31 -22.70
C GLY A 111 11.06 5.77 -23.41
N ALA A 112 12.21 5.74 -22.71
CA ALA A 112 13.53 6.02 -23.26
C ALA A 112 14.16 4.80 -23.97
N GLY A 113 13.49 3.64 -24.06
CA GLY A 113 14.03 2.44 -24.67
C GLY A 113 15.11 1.73 -23.84
N LEU A 114 15.15 1.96 -22.52
CA LEU A 114 16.18 1.44 -21.59
C LEU A 114 15.59 0.42 -20.60
N PRO A 115 15.15 -0.78 -21.05
CA PRO A 115 14.50 -1.76 -20.18
C PRO A 115 15.43 -2.34 -19.10
N LYS A 116 16.76 -2.40 -19.33
CA LYS A 116 17.73 -2.80 -18.29
C LYS A 116 17.69 -1.83 -17.11
N ARG A 117 17.71 -0.52 -17.39
CA ARG A 117 17.61 0.54 -16.36
C ARG A 117 16.29 0.46 -15.60
N ALA A 118 15.17 0.11 -16.26
CA ALA A 118 13.89 -0.11 -15.60
C ALA A 118 13.94 -1.26 -14.58
N LEU A 119 14.62 -2.37 -14.90
CA LEU A 119 14.82 -3.50 -13.99
C LEU A 119 15.80 -3.18 -12.84
N GLU A 120 16.83 -2.38 -13.09
CA GLU A 120 17.74 -1.88 -12.05
C GLU A 120 16.97 -0.98 -11.06
N ALA A 121 16.17 -0.05 -11.56
CA ALA A 121 15.30 0.77 -10.74
C ALA A 121 14.37 -0.08 -9.86
N PHE A 122 13.76 -1.13 -10.42
CA PHE A 122 12.95 -2.08 -9.64
C PHE A 122 13.75 -2.72 -8.50
N ARG A 123 14.98 -3.18 -8.74
CA ARG A 123 15.83 -3.78 -7.71
C ARG A 123 16.14 -2.79 -6.58
N CYS A 124 16.48 -1.55 -6.94
CA CYS A 124 16.69 -0.50 -5.95
C CYS A 124 15.45 -0.24 -5.10
N ILE A 125 14.27 -0.14 -5.73
CA ILE A 125 12.99 0.07 -5.04
C ILE A 125 12.69 -1.10 -4.09
N LEU A 126 12.95 -2.34 -4.52
CA LEU A 126 12.75 -3.54 -3.71
C LEU A 126 13.62 -3.49 -2.44
N ILE A 127 14.92 -3.21 -2.58
CA ILE A 127 15.85 -3.13 -1.45
C ILE A 127 15.44 -2.00 -0.49
N ILE A 128 15.13 -0.81 -1.02
CA ILE A 128 14.71 0.34 -0.22
C ILE A 128 13.43 0.02 0.55
N ASN A 129 12.42 -0.55 -0.10
CA ASN A 129 11.15 -0.88 0.56
C ASN A 129 11.28 -1.98 1.61
N MET A 130 12.15 -2.96 1.39
CA MET A 130 12.47 -3.97 2.41
C MET A 130 13.19 -3.34 3.60
N ALA A 131 14.16 -2.46 3.36
CA ALA A 131 14.89 -1.75 4.40
C ALA A 131 13.96 -0.84 5.23
N ILE A 132 13.08 -0.07 4.55
CA ILE A 132 12.05 0.74 5.23
C ILE A 132 11.14 -0.16 6.07
N GLY A 133 10.68 -1.29 5.52
CA GLY A 133 9.87 -2.26 6.25
C GLY A 133 10.55 -2.75 7.51
N ALA A 134 11.82 -3.17 7.41
CA ALA A 134 12.59 -3.70 8.54
C ALA A 134 12.88 -2.62 9.61
N VAL A 135 13.37 -1.46 9.18
CA VAL A 135 13.77 -0.37 10.10
C VAL A 135 12.55 0.22 10.82
N LEU A 136 11.52 0.61 10.08
CA LEU A 136 10.34 1.25 10.70
C LEU A 136 9.51 0.25 11.50
N MET A 137 9.42 -1.02 11.08
CA MET A 137 8.82 -2.07 11.91
C MET A 137 9.56 -2.21 13.24
N SER A 138 10.89 -2.28 13.22
CA SER A 138 11.68 -2.40 14.43
C SER A 138 11.49 -1.19 15.35
N LEU A 139 11.53 0.02 14.80
CA LEU A 139 11.29 1.25 15.57
C LEU A 139 9.89 1.29 16.18
N THR A 140 8.86 0.97 15.40
CA THR A 140 7.48 0.98 15.91
C THR A 140 7.24 -0.09 16.97
N LEU A 141 7.89 -1.27 16.88
CA LEU A 141 7.80 -2.31 17.91
C LEU A 141 8.54 -1.91 19.20
N ILE A 142 9.71 -1.27 19.10
CA ILE A 142 10.46 -0.77 20.28
C ILE A 142 9.63 0.26 21.05
N PHE A 143 8.99 1.20 20.34
CA PHE A 143 8.20 2.26 20.94
C PHE A 143 6.71 1.92 21.11
N LEU A 144 6.30 0.69 20.82
CA LEU A 144 4.89 0.28 20.80
C LEU A 144 4.18 0.55 22.14
N GLY A 145 4.83 0.24 23.26
CA GLY A 145 4.26 0.49 24.58
C GLY A 145 4.00 1.97 24.89
N SER A 146 4.90 2.84 24.46
CA SER A 146 4.72 4.30 24.63
C SER A 146 3.65 4.84 23.70
N ILE A 147 3.65 4.41 22.44
CA ILE A 147 2.70 4.86 21.43
C ILE A 147 1.28 4.38 21.77
N SER A 148 1.12 3.10 22.12
CA SER A 148 -0.20 2.53 22.47
C SER A 148 -0.81 3.23 23.70
N ARG A 149 0.01 3.62 24.66
CA ARG A 149 -0.44 4.39 25.84
C ARG A 149 -1.08 5.72 25.46
N LEU A 150 -0.56 6.42 24.45
CA LEU A 150 -1.14 7.69 23.97
C LEU A 150 -2.55 7.50 23.38
N PHE A 151 -2.82 6.34 22.77
CA PHE A 151 -4.09 6.05 22.12
C PHE A 151 -5.09 5.31 23.01
N SER A 152 -4.61 4.69 24.10
CA SER A 152 -5.49 3.90 24.99
C SER A 152 -6.31 4.75 25.97
N GLY A 153 -6.02 6.06 26.08
CA GLY A 153 -6.74 6.94 27.01
C GLY A 153 -6.57 6.53 28.48
N GLY A 154 -5.53 5.74 28.80
CA GLY A 154 -5.26 5.23 30.16
C GLY A 154 -5.92 3.90 30.49
N ASP A 155 -6.64 3.28 29.56
CA ASP A 155 -7.20 1.93 29.73
C ASP A 155 -6.14 0.87 29.42
N PRO A 156 -5.70 0.07 30.42
CA PRO A 156 -4.67 -0.96 30.22
C PRO A 156 -5.14 -2.10 29.32
N GLN A 157 -6.42 -2.48 29.37
CA GLN A 157 -6.98 -3.54 28.56
C GLN A 157 -6.98 -3.17 27.08
N PHE A 158 -7.43 -1.95 26.78
CA PHE A 158 -7.42 -1.43 25.42
C PHE A 158 -6.00 -1.26 24.88
N GLN A 159 -5.05 -0.82 25.73
CA GLN A 159 -3.64 -0.74 25.37
C GLN A 159 -3.06 -2.11 24.99
N GLN A 160 -3.34 -3.13 25.79
CA GLN A 160 -2.88 -4.50 25.52
C GLN A 160 -3.46 -5.04 24.20
N MET A 161 -4.73 -4.77 23.92
CA MET A 161 -5.38 -5.15 22.66
C MET A 161 -4.71 -4.49 21.45
N ILE A 162 -4.42 -3.18 21.50
CA ILE A 162 -3.67 -2.47 20.46
C ILE A 162 -2.29 -3.13 20.24
N CYS A 163 -1.56 -3.42 21.32
CA CYS A 163 -0.25 -4.04 21.23
C CYS A 163 -0.32 -5.42 20.58
N SER A 164 -1.24 -6.28 21.01
CA SER A 164 -1.38 -7.64 20.49
C SER A 164 -1.74 -7.65 19.00
N ILE A 165 -2.69 -6.83 18.57
CA ILE A 165 -3.09 -6.73 17.16
C ILE A 165 -1.94 -6.18 16.31
N TYR A 166 -1.27 -5.11 16.77
CA TYR A 166 -0.19 -4.49 16.00
C TYR A 166 1.05 -5.36 15.89
N GLN A 167 1.44 -6.10 16.95
CA GLN A 167 2.57 -7.01 16.89
C GLN A 167 2.41 -8.05 15.77
N MET A 168 1.21 -8.60 15.61
CA MET A 168 0.91 -9.50 14.50
C MET A 168 0.93 -8.79 13.15
N GLU A 169 0.30 -7.62 13.04
CA GLU A 169 0.26 -6.84 11.79
C GLU A 169 1.67 -6.43 11.34
N ALA A 170 2.56 -6.07 12.26
CA ALA A 170 3.92 -5.64 12.01
C ALA A 170 4.75 -6.69 11.25
N LEU A 171 4.50 -7.99 11.46
CA LEU A 171 5.16 -9.08 10.70
C LEU A 171 4.93 -8.97 9.19
N GLY A 172 3.86 -8.30 8.80
CA GLY A 172 3.54 -8.02 7.40
C GLY A 172 4.34 -6.87 6.76
N SER A 173 5.11 -6.09 7.51
CA SER A 173 5.75 -4.86 7.01
C SER A 173 6.76 -5.10 5.90
N ILE A 174 7.59 -6.15 6.01
CA ILE A 174 8.55 -6.54 4.97
C ILE A 174 7.84 -7.13 3.75
N PRO A 175 6.92 -8.12 3.89
CA PRO A 175 6.10 -8.62 2.79
C PRO A 175 5.35 -7.51 2.03
N LEU A 176 4.82 -6.50 2.73
CA LEU A 176 4.16 -5.36 2.10
C LEU A 176 5.14 -4.46 1.35
N GLY A 177 6.36 -4.30 1.84
CA GLY A 177 7.43 -3.62 1.10
C GLY A 177 7.78 -4.31 -0.21
N ILE A 178 7.84 -5.64 -0.22
CA ILE A 178 8.01 -6.44 -1.44
C ILE A 178 6.82 -6.23 -2.38
N ASN A 179 5.60 -6.29 -1.85
CA ASN A 179 4.39 -6.02 -2.64
C ASN A 179 4.44 -4.63 -3.27
N ALA A 180 4.78 -3.58 -2.51
CA ALA A 180 4.89 -2.22 -3.01
C ALA A 180 5.90 -2.10 -4.16
N ALA A 181 7.07 -2.75 -4.06
CA ALA A 181 8.05 -2.78 -5.13
C ALA A 181 7.53 -3.48 -6.40
N VAL A 182 6.84 -4.62 -6.24
CA VAL A 182 6.23 -5.34 -7.37
C VAL A 182 5.10 -4.51 -8.00
N MET A 183 4.31 -3.79 -7.19
CA MET A 183 3.33 -2.85 -7.73
C MET A 183 3.99 -1.73 -8.55
N ALA A 184 5.12 -1.18 -8.10
CA ALA A 184 5.89 -0.20 -8.87
C ALA A 184 6.31 -0.76 -10.25
N LEU A 185 6.76 -2.02 -10.29
CA LEU A 185 7.07 -2.72 -11.55
C LEU A 185 5.85 -2.86 -12.44
N LEU A 186 4.74 -3.36 -11.90
CA LEU A 186 3.51 -3.59 -12.65
C LEU A 186 2.91 -2.30 -13.21
N TYR A 187 2.86 -1.23 -12.41
CA TYR A 187 2.38 0.09 -12.84
C TYR A 187 3.31 0.69 -13.88
N GLY A 188 4.63 0.62 -13.67
CA GLY A 188 5.63 1.12 -14.61
C GLY A 188 5.57 0.45 -15.98
N PHE A 189 5.23 -0.84 -16.04
CA PHE A 189 5.01 -1.60 -17.28
C PHE A 189 3.57 -1.58 -17.79
N GLY A 190 2.66 -0.81 -17.16
CA GLY A 190 1.25 -0.72 -17.55
C GLY A 190 0.43 -1.99 -17.30
N LYS A 191 0.92 -2.94 -16.48
CA LYS A 191 0.25 -4.21 -16.15
C LYS A 191 -0.75 -4.05 -14.99
N THR A 192 -1.57 -3.01 -15.00
CA THR A 192 -2.48 -2.63 -13.90
C THR A 192 -3.56 -3.67 -13.59
N ARG A 193 -3.90 -4.56 -14.53
CA ARG A 193 -4.84 -5.66 -14.28
C ARG A 193 -4.27 -6.70 -13.32
N ILE A 194 -2.95 -6.93 -13.39
CA ILE A 194 -2.28 -7.90 -12.51
C ILE A 194 -2.19 -7.32 -11.09
N SER A 195 -1.93 -6.02 -10.95
CA SER A 195 -1.93 -5.36 -9.63
C SER A 195 -3.31 -5.44 -8.95
N LEU A 196 -4.39 -5.22 -9.72
CA LEU A 196 -5.75 -5.40 -9.24
C LEU A 196 -5.96 -6.81 -8.66
N ILE A 197 -5.54 -7.87 -9.38
CA ILE A 197 -5.71 -9.25 -8.94
C ILE A 197 -4.97 -9.49 -7.61
N ILE A 198 -3.72 -9.03 -7.46
CA ILE A 198 -2.94 -9.22 -6.23
C ILE A 198 -3.63 -8.54 -5.04
N ASN A 199 -3.98 -7.26 -5.18
CA ASN A 199 -4.55 -6.48 -4.06
C ASN A 199 -6.01 -6.87 -3.77
N PHE A 200 -6.78 -7.31 -4.78
CA PHE A 200 -8.08 -7.91 -4.58
C PHE A 200 -7.97 -9.23 -3.80
N SER A 201 -7.04 -10.11 -4.17
CA SER A 201 -6.78 -11.37 -3.47
C SER A 201 -6.41 -11.14 -2.01
N ARG A 202 -5.64 -10.09 -1.71
CA ARG A 202 -5.26 -9.72 -0.34
C ARG A 202 -6.46 -9.59 0.60
N VAL A 203 -7.55 -9.01 0.12
CA VAL A 203 -8.73 -8.76 0.95
C VAL A 203 -9.72 -9.91 0.85
N PHE A 204 -10.13 -10.26 -0.35
CA PHE A 204 -11.25 -11.18 -0.57
C PHE A 204 -10.87 -12.66 -0.52
N ILE A 205 -9.59 -13.00 -0.72
CA ILE A 205 -9.12 -14.40 -0.65
C ILE A 205 -8.35 -14.65 0.66
N PHE A 206 -7.49 -13.71 1.08
CA PHE A 206 -6.62 -13.96 2.23
C PHE A 206 -7.17 -13.34 3.53
N ARG A 207 -7.91 -12.24 3.49
CA ARG A 207 -8.34 -11.56 4.72
C ARG A 207 -9.74 -11.98 5.17
N VAL A 208 -10.73 -11.82 4.32
CA VAL A 208 -12.13 -12.12 4.67
C VAL A 208 -12.35 -13.62 4.98
N PRO A 209 -11.91 -14.59 4.14
CA PRO A 209 -12.13 -15.99 4.44
C PRO A 209 -11.35 -16.49 5.66
N VAL A 210 -10.12 -15.99 5.88
CA VAL A 210 -9.32 -16.37 7.07
C VAL A 210 -9.99 -15.84 8.34
N LEU A 211 -10.49 -14.58 8.34
CA LEU A 211 -11.22 -14.04 9.48
C LEU A 211 -12.48 -14.83 9.77
N TRP A 212 -13.26 -15.13 8.73
CA TRP A 212 -14.45 -15.97 8.86
C TRP A 212 -14.14 -17.35 9.43
N GLY A 213 -13.08 -17.99 8.91
CA GLY A 213 -12.63 -19.29 9.41
C GLY A 213 -12.20 -19.24 10.88
N LEU A 214 -11.44 -18.22 11.28
CA LEU A 214 -11.03 -18.05 12.67
C LEU A 214 -12.25 -17.82 13.59
N GLN A 215 -13.27 -17.08 13.13
CA GLN A 215 -14.50 -16.83 13.87
C GLN A 215 -15.36 -18.09 14.08
N GLN A 216 -15.34 -19.03 13.10
CA GLN A 216 -16.16 -20.25 13.17
C GLN A 216 -15.49 -21.42 13.89
N PHE A 217 -14.17 -21.51 13.79
CA PHE A 217 -13.41 -22.71 14.22
C PHE A 217 -12.48 -22.46 15.41
N THR A 218 -12.38 -21.22 15.91
CA THR A 218 -11.47 -20.90 17.02
C THR A 218 -12.08 -19.88 17.99
N ASP A 219 -11.70 -19.99 19.26
CA ASP A 219 -12.09 -19.06 20.33
C ASP A 219 -10.97 -18.06 20.65
N LEU A 220 -10.20 -17.63 19.63
CA LEU A 220 -9.04 -16.75 19.82
C LEU A 220 -9.42 -15.29 20.14
N GLY A 221 -10.71 -14.92 20.02
CA GLY A 221 -11.17 -13.56 20.33
C GLY A 221 -10.49 -12.46 19.50
N ASP A 222 -10.12 -11.37 20.16
CA ASP A 222 -9.60 -10.15 19.53
C ASP A 222 -8.27 -10.36 18.76
N ILE A 223 -7.45 -11.34 19.18
CA ILE A 223 -6.17 -11.66 18.53
C ILE A 223 -6.39 -12.13 17.09
N SER A 224 -7.56 -12.71 16.78
CA SER A 224 -7.91 -13.13 15.42
C SER A 224 -7.76 -11.99 14.40
N ALA A 225 -8.08 -10.76 14.79
CA ALA A 225 -7.94 -9.59 13.93
C ALA A 225 -6.45 -9.35 13.54
N GLY A 226 -5.53 -9.49 14.52
CA GLY A 226 -4.09 -9.37 14.27
C GLY A 226 -3.55 -10.50 13.39
N ILE A 227 -3.94 -11.76 13.68
CA ILE A 227 -3.54 -12.95 12.91
C ILE A 227 -3.96 -12.80 11.44
N VAL A 228 -5.19 -12.38 11.19
CA VAL A 228 -5.71 -12.15 9.83
C VAL A 228 -4.89 -11.10 9.10
N MET A 229 -4.48 -10.02 9.78
CA MET A 229 -3.60 -9.00 9.19
C MET A 229 -2.24 -9.59 8.82
N ALA A 230 -1.60 -10.34 9.73
CA ALA A 230 -0.33 -11.01 9.47
C ALA A 230 -0.44 -11.96 8.27
N VAL A 231 -1.38 -12.90 8.32
CA VAL A 231 -1.56 -13.92 7.27
C VAL A 231 -1.84 -13.28 5.92
N SER A 232 -2.76 -12.31 5.85
CA SER A 232 -3.10 -11.65 4.59
C SER A 232 -1.93 -10.85 4.01
N ASN A 233 -1.14 -10.17 4.85
CA ASN A 233 0.01 -9.39 4.41
C ASN A 233 1.16 -10.29 3.93
N ILE A 234 1.44 -11.38 4.65
CA ILE A 234 2.47 -12.38 4.27
C ILE A 234 2.06 -13.09 2.98
N ALA A 235 0.82 -13.58 2.89
CA ALA A 235 0.32 -14.24 1.69
C ALA A 235 0.37 -13.32 0.45
N THR A 236 0.04 -12.03 0.63
CA THR A 236 0.17 -11.03 -0.43
C THR A 236 1.61 -10.83 -0.85
N GLY A 237 2.55 -10.78 0.09
CA GLY A 237 3.98 -10.67 -0.20
C GLY A 237 4.49 -11.88 -1.01
N VAL A 238 4.09 -13.10 -0.61
CA VAL A 238 4.43 -14.33 -1.35
C VAL A 238 3.85 -14.31 -2.76
N LEU A 239 2.58 -13.94 -2.91
CA LEU A 239 1.94 -13.81 -4.21
C LEU A 239 2.65 -12.76 -5.07
N ALA A 240 3.03 -11.62 -4.50
CA ALA A 240 3.77 -10.58 -5.17
C ALA A 240 5.14 -11.07 -5.65
N VAL A 241 5.87 -11.85 -4.86
CA VAL A 241 7.15 -12.46 -5.27
C VAL A 241 6.96 -13.36 -6.49
N ILE A 242 5.97 -14.26 -6.45
CA ILE A 242 5.68 -15.18 -7.56
C ILE A 242 5.34 -14.41 -8.84
N VAL A 243 4.41 -13.47 -8.74
CA VAL A 243 3.97 -12.66 -9.90
C VAL A 243 5.08 -11.74 -10.40
N GLY A 244 5.85 -11.14 -9.49
CA GLY A 244 7.02 -10.34 -9.82
C GLY A 244 8.05 -11.13 -10.62
N TRP A 245 8.38 -12.32 -10.15
CA TRP A 245 9.32 -13.22 -10.84
C TRP A 245 8.84 -13.63 -12.25
N ILE A 246 7.56 -14.02 -12.38
CA ILE A 246 6.95 -14.34 -13.69
C ILE A 246 7.02 -13.12 -14.61
N THR A 247 6.66 -11.94 -14.08
CA THR A 247 6.66 -10.68 -14.83
C THR A 247 8.06 -10.32 -15.32
N ILE A 248 9.08 -10.43 -14.46
CA ILE A 248 10.47 -10.17 -14.82
C ILE A 248 10.95 -11.12 -15.91
N ARG A 249 10.61 -12.42 -15.82
CA ARG A 249 10.94 -13.39 -16.88
C ARG A 249 10.30 -13.02 -18.22
N GLN A 250 9.02 -12.63 -18.21
CA GLN A 250 8.33 -12.16 -19.42
C GLN A 250 8.99 -10.93 -20.02
N ILE A 251 9.34 -9.94 -19.18
CA ILE A 251 10.03 -8.72 -19.60
C ILE A 251 11.39 -9.05 -20.23
N LYS A 252 12.18 -9.89 -19.57
CA LYS A 252 13.49 -10.30 -20.09
C LYS A 252 13.35 -10.97 -21.47
N LYS A 253 12.39 -11.87 -21.64
CA LYS A 253 12.11 -12.53 -22.91
C LYS A 253 11.66 -11.53 -23.99
N GLN A 254 10.80 -10.57 -23.63
CA GLN A 254 10.27 -9.59 -24.56
C GLN A 254 11.31 -8.62 -25.10
N TYR A 255 12.28 -8.24 -24.27
CA TYR A 255 13.30 -7.24 -24.59
C TYR A 255 14.67 -7.85 -24.88
N GLY A 256 14.82 -9.17 -24.87
CA GLY A 256 16.08 -9.86 -25.16
C GLY A 256 17.20 -9.60 -24.15
N ILE A 257 16.83 -9.49 -22.84
CA ILE A 257 17.76 -9.12 -21.75
C ILE A 257 18.06 -10.31 -20.85
#